data_36672169f86e23b90fa516ef06f0ee04
#
_entry.id   36672169f86e23b90fa516ef06f0ee04
#
_cell.length_a   1.000
_cell.length_b   1.000
_cell.length_c   1.000
_cell.angle_alpha   90.00
_cell.angle_beta   90.00
_cell.angle_gamma   90.00
#
_symmetry.space_group_name_H-M   'P 1'
#
loop_
_entity.id
_entity.type
_entity.pdbx_description
1 polymer ?
#
loop_
_entity_poly.entity_id
_entity_poly.type
_entity_poly.pdbx_seq_one_letter_code
_entity_poly.pdbx_strand_id
1 'polypeptide(L)'
;MYVVVKVGGSLEPHRSALTKLIRTLVKMAQTHAIIVVPGGGSFAEKVREAVSTYNLSDEVAHRMAILAMDQYGLLLSGLAWRCTYTYSLTEAKEEASKGSVPIYLPSRELLFDQSIEASWD
;
A
#
# COMPACT_ATOMS: atom_id res chain seq x y z
N MET A 1 -6.12 -19.48 3.44
CA MET A 1 -6.64 -18.24 4.05
C MET A 1 -5.58 -17.15 3.97
N TYR A 2 -5.98 -15.96 3.59
CA TYR A 2 -5.06 -14.82 3.50
C TYR A 2 -5.25 -13.91 4.71
N VAL A 3 -4.13 -13.40 5.24
CA VAL A 3 -4.13 -12.37 6.28
C VAL A 3 -3.82 -11.04 5.62
N VAL A 4 -4.73 -10.09 5.73
CA VAL A 4 -4.53 -8.75 5.18
C VAL A 4 -4.09 -7.83 6.31
N VAL A 5 -2.92 -7.22 6.14
CA VAL A 5 -2.35 -6.32 7.14
C VAL A 5 -2.32 -4.92 6.57
N LYS A 6 -3.00 -3.99 7.20
CA LYS A 6 -2.94 -2.58 6.80
C LYS A 6 -1.79 -1.91 7.53
N VAL A 7 -0.89 -1.26 6.78
CA VAL A 7 0.22 -0.50 7.34
C VAL A 7 -0.02 0.97 7.05
N GLY A 8 -0.38 1.72 8.07
CA GLY A 8 -0.62 3.16 7.96
C GLY A 8 0.67 3.96 8.15
N GLY A 9 0.52 5.29 8.17
CA GLY A 9 1.65 6.21 8.22
C GLY A 9 2.19 6.50 9.61
N SER A 10 1.54 6.00 10.67
CA SER A 10 1.95 6.36 12.04
C SER A 10 3.36 5.89 12.40
N LEU A 11 3.83 4.79 11.80
CA LEU A 11 5.18 4.27 12.05
C LEU A 11 6.23 4.84 11.12
N GLU A 12 5.82 5.56 10.07
CA GLU A 12 6.77 6.06 9.09
C GLU A 12 7.89 6.91 9.69
N PRO A 13 7.62 7.84 10.63
CA PRO A 13 8.68 8.60 11.27
C PRO A 13 9.59 7.75 12.15
N HIS A 14 9.15 6.55 12.50
CA HIS A 14 9.90 5.64 13.39
C HIS A 14 10.56 4.56 12.55
N ARG A 15 11.65 4.93 11.89
CA ARG A 15 12.34 4.10 10.90
C ARG A 15 12.65 2.68 11.38
N SER A 16 13.20 2.57 12.58
CA SER A 16 13.57 1.25 13.12
C SER A 16 12.35 0.38 13.39
N ALA A 17 11.29 0.97 13.94
CA ALA A 17 10.05 0.25 14.23
C ALA A 17 9.36 -0.21 12.93
N LEU A 18 9.33 0.64 11.92
CA LEU A 18 8.72 0.30 10.64
C LEU A 18 9.47 -0.84 9.95
N THR A 19 10.80 -0.75 9.91
CA THR A 19 11.63 -1.79 9.31
C THR A 19 11.46 -3.12 10.05
N LYS A 20 11.40 -3.06 11.38
CA LYS A 20 11.19 -4.25 12.20
C LYS A 20 9.83 -4.88 11.93
N LEU A 21 8.78 -4.06 11.75
CA LEU A 21 7.46 -4.56 11.43
C LEU A 21 7.48 -5.33 10.11
N ILE A 22 8.06 -4.74 9.06
CA ILE A 22 8.11 -5.39 7.75
C ILE A 22 8.92 -6.69 7.81
N ARG A 23 10.05 -6.68 8.51
CA ARG A 23 10.85 -7.90 8.68
C ARG A 23 10.09 -8.99 9.45
N THR A 24 9.29 -8.58 10.44
CA THR A 24 8.45 -9.52 11.19
C THR A 24 7.42 -10.16 10.29
N LEU A 25 6.80 -9.36 9.40
CA LEU A 25 5.82 -9.88 8.44
C LEU A 25 6.46 -10.87 7.47
N VAL A 26 7.68 -10.59 7.01
CA VAL A 26 8.42 -11.51 6.13
C VAL A 26 8.67 -12.83 6.85
N LYS A 27 9.00 -12.78 8.11
CA LYS A 27 9.21 -13.99 8.92
C LYS A 27 7.90 -14.78 9.08
N MET A 28 6.81 -14.09 9.40
CA MET A 28 5.48 -14.72 9.54
C MET A 28 4.97 -15.29 8.23
N ALA A 29 5.40 -14.75 7.11
CA ALA A 29 4.97 -15.21 5.80
C ALA A 29 5.46 -16.61 5.45
N GLN A 30 6.37 -17.17 6.24
CA GLN A 30 6.80 -18.55 6.07
C GLN A 30 5.70 -19.54 6.44
N THR A 31 4.76 -19.13 7.29
CA THR A 31 3.66 -20.00 7.77
C THR A 31 2.27 -19.41 7.51
N HIS A 32 2.20 -18.16 7.05
CA HIS A 32 0.93 -17.47 6.79
C HIS A 32 0.99 -16.76 5.44
N ALA A 33 -0.11 -16.76 4.72
CA ALA A 33 -0.21 -16.00 3.46
C ALA A 33 -0.59 -14.55 3.81
N ILE A 34 0.36 -13.63 3.71
CA ILE A 34 0.20 -12.24 4.16
C ILE A 34 0.21 -11.29 2.96
N ILE A 35 -0.79 -10.42 2.91
CA ILE A 35 -0.88 -9.33 1.93
C ILE A 35 -0.88 -8.03 2.72
N VAL A 36 -0.03 -7.08 2.34
CA VAL A 36 0.02 -5.77 2.97
C VAL A 36 -0.71 -4.75 2.12
N VAL A 37 -1.57 -3.96 2.76
CA VAL A 37 -2.27 -2.84 2.12
C VAL A 37 -1.71 -1.56 2.75
N PRO A 38 -1.06 -0.68 1.97
CA PRO A 38 -0.48 0.53 2.53
C PRO A 38 -1.53 1.63 2.72
N GLY A 39 -1.32 2.46 3.74
CA GLY A 39 -1.97 3.76 3.82
C GLY A 39 -1.20 4.78 3.00
N GLY A 40 -1.46 6.06 3.23
CA GLY A 40 -0.82 7.12 2.44
C GLY A 40 0.49 7.64 3.02
N GLY A 41 0.71 7.50 4.31
CA GLY A 41 1.92 7.99 4.96
C GLY A 41 2.13 9.50 4.78
N SER A 42 3.38 9.93 4.77
CA SER A 42 3.73 11.34 4.53
C SER A 42 3.36 11.80 3.12
N PHE A 43 3.25 10.86 2.19
CA PHE A 43 2.83 11.18 0.82
C PHE A 43 1.39 11.69 0.78
N ALA A 44 0.51 11.09 1.58
CA ALA A 44 -0.87 11.56 1.69
C ALA A 44 -0.97 12.91 2.40
N GLU A 45 -0.08 13.19 3.35
CA GLU A 45 -0.03 14.50 3.99
C GLU A 45 0.33 15.59 3.00
N LYS A 46 1.28 15.30 2.10
CA LYS A 46 1.63 16.24 1.05
C LYS A 46 0.46 16.49 0.11
N VAL A 47 -0.32 15.45 -0.18
CA VAL A 47 -1.54 15.59 -0.97
C VAL A 47 -2.53 16.53 -0.26
N ARG A 48 -2.76 16.34 1.03
CA ARG A 48 -3.68 17.20 1.79
C ARG A 48 -3.23 18.66 1.76
N GLU A 49 -1.94 18.92 1.92
CA GLU A 49 -1.40 20.28 1.80
C GLU A 49 -1.69 20.88 0.42
N ALA A 50 -1.42 20.11 -0.63
CA ALA A 50 -1.62 20.58 -2.00
C ALA A 50 -3.11 20.85 -2.27
N VAL A 51 -3.99 19.97 -1.82
CA VAL A 51 -5.44 20.14 -2.00
C VAL A 51 -5.91 21.43 -1.33
N SER A 52 -5.44 21.70 -0.11
CA SER A 52 -5.78 22.90 0.62
C SER A 52 -5.19 24.15 -0.03
N THR A 53 -3.90 24.11 -0.39
CA THR A 53 -3.19 25.27 -0.96
C THR A 53 -3.77 25.70 -2.30
N TYR A 54 -4.11 24.73 -3.15
CA TYR A 54 -4.55 25.00 -4.52
C TYR A 54 -6.05 24.85 -4.71
N ASN A 55 -6.79 24.57 -3.64
CA ASN A 55 -8.25 24.39 -3.68
C ASN A 55 -8.66 23.38 -4.75
N LEU A 56 -8.05 22.20 -4.71
CA LEU A 56 -8.29 21.17 -5.72
C LEU A 56 -9.65 20.50 -5.52
N SER A 57 -10.21 19.98 -6.61
CA SER A 57 -11.48 19.25 -6.55
C SER A 57 -11.34 17.93 -5.80
N ASP A 58 -12.45 17.40 -5.32
CA ASP A 58 -12.48 16.10 -4.65
C ASP A 58 -12.01 14.99 -5.57
N GLU A 59 -12.34 15.07 -6.86
CA GLU A 59 -11.89 14.06 -7.82
C GLU A 59 -10.37 14.04 -7.94
N VAL A 60 -9.74 15.20 -8.09
CA VAL A 60 -8.28 15.29 -8.19
C VAL A 60 -7.64 14.85 -6.89
N ALA A 61 -8.18 15.31 -5.75
CA ALA A 61 -7.67 14.94 -4.43
C ALA A 61 -7.71 13.42 -4.23
N HIS A 62 -8.80 12.78 -4.63
CA HIS A 62 -8.99 11.35 -4.50
C HIS A 62 -7.94 10.57 -5.30
N ARG A 63 -7.71 10.96 -6.54
CA ARG A 63 -6.69 10.32 -7.39
C ARG A 63 -5.31 10.48 -6.81
N MET A 64 -4.98 11.69 -6.34
CA MET A 64 -3.69 11.96 -5.70
C MET A 64 -3.50 11.10 -4.45
N ALA A 65 -4.57 10.94 -3.65
CA ALA A 65 -4.49 10.14 -2.43
C ALA A 65 -4.20 8.66 -2.73
N ILE A 66 -4.82 8.10 -3.77
CA ILE A 66 -4.56 6.71 -4.15
C ILE A 66 -3.12 6.55 -4.66
N LEU A 67 -2.62 7.50 -5.44
CA LEU A 67 -1.23 7.47 -5.89
C LEU A 67 -0.24 7.62 -4.72
N ALA A 68 -0.63 8.36 -3.69
CA ALA A 68 0.17 8.44 -2.46
C ALA A 68 0.30 7.08 -1.78
N MET A 69 -0.76 6.28 -1.79
CA MET A 69 -0.71 4.92 -1.25
C MET A 69 0.28 4.06 -2.02
N ASP A 70 0.33 4.19 -3.35
CA ASP A 70 1.32 3.49 -4.17
C ASP A 70 2.75 3.86 -3.75
N GLN A 71 3.00 5.15 -3.56
CA GLN A 71 4.33 5.60 -3.17
C GLN A 71 4.75 5.05 -1.82
N TYR A 72 3.85 5.12 -0.84
CA TYR A 72 4.16 4.56 0.47
C TYR A 72 4.35 3.03 0.39
N GLY A 73 3.52 2.36 -0.41
CA GLY A 73 3.67 0.92 -0.63
C GLY A 73 5.00 0.54 -1.24
N LEU A 74 5.48 1.32 -2.19
CA LEU A 74 6.81 1.10 -2.78
C LEU A 74 7.91 1.27 -1.73
N LEU A 75 7.78 2.29 -0.87
CA LEU A 75 8.73 2.48 0.23
C LEU A 75 8.75 1.23 1.12
N LEU A 76 7.59 0.73 1.51
CA LEU A 76 7.50 -0.46 2.36
C LEU A 76 8.17 -1.67 1.69
N SER A 77 7.96 -1.84 0.38
CA SER A 77 8.54 -2.97 -0.35
C SER A 77 10.06 -2.95 -0.38
N GLY A 78 10.64 -1.78 -0.21
CA GLY A 78 12.10 -1.63 -0.19
C GLY A 78 12.75 -1.91 1.16
N LEU A 79 11.97 -2.19 2.21
CA LEU A 79 12.51 -2.30 3.58
C LEU A 79 13.02 -3.68 3.96
N ALA A 80 12.65 -4.72 3.22
CA ALA A 80 13.09 -6.07 3.58
C ALA A 80 13.10 -6.97 2.33
N TRP A 81 14.02 -7.94 2.34
CA TRP A 81 14.08 -8.96 1.31
C TRP A 81 12.84 -9.84 1.39
N ARG A 82 12.32 -10.27 0.24
CA ARG A 82 11.08 -11.01 0.10
C ARG A 82 9.80 -10.19 0.35
N CYS A 83 9.95 -8.90 0.57
CA CYS A 83 8.85 -7.97 0.52
C CYS A 83 8.76 -7.45 -0.91
N THR A 84 7.67 -7.72 -1.60
CA THR A 84 7.49 -7.40 -3.00
C THR A 84 6.35 -6.40 -3.17
N TYR A 85 6.09 -5.96 -4.38
CA TYR A 85 4.92 -5.13 -4.65
C TYR A 85 4.22 -5.61 -5.91
N THR A 86 2.93 -5.34 -6.00
CA THR A 86 2.15 -5.67 -7.17
C THR A 86 0.97 -4.71 -7.31
N TYR A 87 0.53 -4.48 -8.54
CA TYR A 87 -0.63 -3.65 -8.82
C TYR A 87 -1.91 -4.48 -8.98
N SER A 88 -1.86 -5.78 -8.77
CA SER A 88 -2.99 -6.69 -8.95
C SER A 88 -3.24 -7.49 -7.68
N LEU A 89 -4.49 -7.48 -7.21
CA LEU A 89 -4.85 -8.28 -6.03
C LEU A 89 -4.69 -9.78 -6.30
N THR A 90 -4.97 -10.23 -7.53
CA THR A 90 -4.79 -11.63 -7.91
C THR A 90 -3.31 -12.02 -7.79
N GLU A 91 -2.41 -11.18 -8.30
CA GLU A 91 -0.97 -11.42 -8.17
C GLU A 91 -0.51 -11.38 -6.72
N ALA A 92 -1.09 -10.48 -5.91
CA ALA A 92 -0.76 -10.41 -4.49
C ALA A 92 -1.08 -11.74 -3.80
N LYS A 93 -2.22 -12.34 -4.10
CA LYS A 93 -2.59 -13.63 -3.54
C LYS A 93 -1.62 -14.73 -3.96
N GLU A 94 -1.20 -14.74 -5.22
CA GLU A 94 -0.23 -15.71 -5.72
C GLU A 94 1.11 -15.57 -5.01
N GLU A 95 1.61 -14.34 -4.87
CA GLU A 95 2.87 -14.09 -4.19
C GLU A 95 2.81 -14.45 -2.71
N ALA A 96 1.71 -14.12 -2.04
CA ALA A 96 1.51 -14.47 -0.64
C ALA A 96 1.52 -15.99 -0.46
N SER A 97 0.94 -16.72 -1.38
CA SER A 97 0.90 -18.20 -1.33
C SER A 97 2.29 -18.82 -1.51
N LYS A 98 3.22 -18.08 -2.10
CA LYS A 98 4.60 -18.54 -2.30
C LYS A 98 5.54 -18.15 -1.17
N GLY A 99 5.04 -17.50 -0.12
CA GLY A 99 5.84 -17.13 1.04
C GLY A 99 6.48 -15.76 0.97
N SER A 100 6.21 -14.97 -0.06
CA SER A 100 6.62 -13.55 -0.11
C SER A 100 5.61 -12.69 0.65
N VAL A 101 5.96 -11.44 0.89
CA VAL A 101 5.02 -10.45 1.43
C VAL A 101 4.75 -9.42 0.33
N PRO A 102 3.68 -9.59 -0.44
CA PRO A 102 3.32 -8.60 -1.46
C PRO A 102 2.68 -7.38 -0.80
N ILE A 103 3.14 -6.20 -1.23
CA ILE A 103 2.51 -4.93 -0.93
C ILE A 103 1.56 -4.64 -2.08
N TYR A 104 0.28 -4.52 -1.81
CA TYR A 104 -0.71 -4.22 -2.83
C TYR A 104 -0.72 -2.72 -3.12
N LEU A 105 -0.48 -2.35 -4.38
CA LEU A 105 -0.50 -0.97 -4.85
C LEU A 105 -1.82 -0.75 -5.60
N PRO A 106 -2.73 0.09 -5.06
CA PRO A 106 -4.11 0.08 -5.51
C PRO A 106 -4.41 0.87 -6.79
N SER A 107 -3.48 1.69 -7.30
CA SER A 107 -3.80 2.66 -8.34
C SER A 107 -4.34 2.02 -9.62
N ARG A 108 -3.74 0.94 -10.08
CA ARG A 108 -4.17 0.32 -11.35
C ARG A 108 -5.62 -0.11 -11.29
N GLU A 109 -6.00 -0.82 -10.24
CA GLU A 109 -7.35 -1.37 -10.14
C GLU A 109 -8.37 -0.32 -9.73
N LEU A 110 -7.98 0.65 -8.91
CA LEU A 110 -8.91 1.66 -8.44
C LEU A 110 -9.04 2.88 -9.35
N LEU A 111 -8.01 3.22 -10.13
CA LEU A 111 -8.04 4.40 -10.98
C LEU A 111 -8.14 4.10 -12.47
N PHE A 112 -7.54 2.99 -12.93
CA PHE A 112 -7.34 2.76 -14.36
C PHE A 112 -8.03 1.51 -14.87
N ASP A 113 -8.40 0.56 -14.00
CA ASP A 113 -9.09 -0.65 -14.42
C ASP A 113 -10.59 -0.38 -14.49
N GLN A 114 -11.15 -0.46 -15.70
CA GLN A 114 -12.56 -0.19 -15.94
C GLN A 114 -13.48 -1.32 -15.47
N SER A 115 -12.93 -2.46 -15.08
CA SER A 115 -13.72 -3.55 -14.52
C SER A 115 -14.18 -3.25 -13.09
N ILE A 116 -13.57 -2.25 -12.44
CA ILE A 116 -13.93 -1.84 -11.09
C ILE A 116 -14.94 -0.70 -11.17
N GLU A 117 -16.10 -0.89 -10.54
CA GLU A 117 -17.15 0.12 -10.58
C GLU A 117 -16.76 1.38 -9.79
N ALA A 118 -17.30 2.51 -10.25
CA ALA A 118 -16.98 3.81 -9.64
C ALA A 118 -17.63 4.02 -8.26
N SER A 119 -18.37 3.07 -7.77
CA SER A 119 -19.09 3.17 -6.50
C SER A 119 -18.32 2.66 -5.28
N TRP A 120 -17.04 2.41 -5.45
CA TRP A 120 -16.20 1.90 -4.37
C TRP A 120 -15.83 2.96 -3.32
N ASP A 121 -16.13 4.20 -3.57
CA ASP A 121 -15.83 5.32 -2.67
C ASP A 121 -16.70 5.28 -1.36
#